data_2a147d13a39c52e93cd6885216fccd33
#
_entry.id   2a147d13a39c52e93cd6885216fccd33
#
_cell.length_a   1.000
_cell.length_b   1.000
_cell.length_c   1.000
_cell.angle_alpha   90.00
_cell.angle_beta   90.00
_cell.angle_gamma   90.00
#
_symmetry.space_group_name_H-M   'P 1'
#
loop_
_entity.id
_entity.type
_entity.pdbx_description
1 polymer ?
#
loop_
_entity_poly.entity_id
_entity_poly.type
_entity_poly.pdbx_seq_one_letter_code
_entity_poly.pdbx_strand_id
1 'polypeptide(L)'
;MSDQIKESASTEVGDVGLPEDLARSDLYGLIARLFHQPPDQELLDQIAASIPEGQESRVDDAPLAKVWDSVVEVAKNNPAKAWHEEFDRNFISVGRPNVILNGSFYMAGHLNEKPLVDIRRSLDSFGLVSAEEVTETEDHLSALCEVMR
;
A
#
# COMPACT_ATOMS: atom_id res chain seq x y z
N MET A 1 12.25 -36.58 -50.06
CA MET A 1 12.61 -35.17 -49.76
C MET A 1 11.57 -34.66 -48.80
N SER A 2 11.92 -34.72 -47.54
CA SER A 2 11.00 -34.37 -46.42
C SER A 2 11.49 -33.09 -45.82
N ASP A 3 10.72 -32.03 -46.00
CA ASP A 3 10.94 -30.77 -45.33
C ASP A 3 10.39 -30.82 -43.91
N GLN A 4 11.27 -30.75 -42.95
CA GLN A 4 10.97 -30.62 -41.53
C GLN A 4 10.74 -29.14 -41.22
N ILE A 5 9.49 -28.78 -40.98
CA ILE A 5 9.13 -27.48 -40.42
C ILE A 5 9.46 -27.54 -38.92
N LYS A 6 10.49 -26.82 -38.51
CA LYS A 6 10.77 -26.54 -37.10
C LYS A 6 9.77 -25.50 -36.61
N GLU A 7 8.83 -25.94 -35.84
CA GLU A 7 7.95 -25.10 -35.02
C GLU A 7 8.78 -24.50 -33.87
N SER A 8 9.13 -23.21 -33.96
CA SER A 8 9.77 -22.49 -32.91
C SER A 8 8.72 -22.15 -31.87
N ALA A 9 8.77 -22.86 -30.74
CA ALA A 9 8.04 -22.48 -29.55
C ALA A 9 8.53 -21.11 -29.07
N SER A 10 7.76 -20.06 -29.30
CA SER A 10 7.90 -18.76 -28.65
C SER A 10 7.50 -18.95 -27.19
N THR A 11 8.50 -19.04 -26.33
CA THR A 11 8.30 -18.88 -24.88
C THR A 11 7.76 -17.48 -24.66
N GLU A 12 6.51 -17.37 -24.29
CA GLU A 12 5.96 -16.13 -23.71
C GLU A 12 6.75 -15.85 -22.45
N VAL A 13 7.68 -14.90 -22.55
CA VAL A 13 8.28 -14.26 -21.38
C VAL A 13 7.12 -13.44 -20.79
N GLY A 14 6.55 -13.93 -19.70
CA GLY A 14 5.57 -13.17 -18.94
C GLY A 14 6.12 -11.77 -18.71
N ASP A 15 5.30 -10.78 -18.94
CA ASP A 15 5.60 -9.37 -18.72
C ASP A 15 5.99 -9.18 -17.24
N VAL A 16 7.30 -9.26 -16.97
CA VAL A 16 7.87 -8.88 -15.68
C VAL A 16 7.88 -7.37 -15.72
N GLY A 17 6.92 -6.75 -15.02
CA GLY A 17 6.78 -5.31 -14.94
C GLY A 17 8.12 -4.61 -14.73
N LEU A 18 8.25 -3.39 -15.23
CA LEU A 18 9.48 -2.62 -15.11
C LEU A 18 9.89 -2.52 -13.62
N PRO A 19 11.18 -2.48 -13.28
CA PRO A 19 11.64 -2.37 -11.89
C PRO A 19 10.98 -1.21 -11.11
N GLU A 20 10.65 -0.12 -11.79
CA GLU A 20 9.95 1.03 -11.23
C GLU A 20 8.48 0.70 -10.87
N ASP A 21 7.81 -0.13 -11.68
CA ASP A 21 6.43 -0.54 -11.42
C ASP A 21 6.38 -1.51 -10.24
N LEU A 22 7.35 -2.40 -10.12
CA LEU A 22 7.48 -3.29 -8.95
C LEU A 22 7.72 -2.48 -7.68
N ALA A 23 8.66 -1.52 -7.71
CA ALA A 23 8.92 -0.66 -6.56
C ALA A 23 7.70 0.18 -6.16
N ARG A 24 6.92 0.65 -7.14
CA ARG A 24 5.67 1.37 -6.89
C ARG A 24 4.62 0.46 -6.26
N SER A 25 4.47 -0.76 -6.79
CA SER A 25 3.58 -1.79 -6.26
C SER A 25 3.92 -2.12 -4.80
N ASP A 26 5.20 -2.32 -4.49
CA ASP A 26 5.65 -2.61 -3.13
C ASP A 26 5.37 -1.44 -2.17
N LEU A 27 5.56 -0.21 -2.62
CA LEU A 27 5.25 0.98 -1.84
C LEU A 27 3.74 1.10 -1.54
N TYR A 28 2.88 0.87 -2.54
CA TYR A 28 1.44 0.84 -2.31
C TYR A 28 1.03 -0.27 -1.35
N GLY A 29 1.60 -1.48 -1.48
CA GLY A 29 1.35 -2.58 -0.56
C GLY A 29 1.76 -2.26 0.89
N LEU A 30 2.90 -1.58 1.08
CA LEU A 30 3.32 -1.11 2.40
C LEU A 30 2.36 -0.06 2.98
N ILE A 31 1.98 0.94 2.19
CA ILE A 31 1.02 1.97 2.62
C ILE A 31 -0.32 1.33 2.97
N ALA A 32 -0.83 0.43 2.13
CA ALA A 32 -2.07 -0.30 2.40
C ALA A 32 -2.01 -1.00 3.76
N ARG A 33 -0.93 -1.74 4.03
CA ARG A 33 -0.74 -2.47 5.28
C ARG A 33 -0.65 -1.54 6.50
N LEU A 34 0.09 -0.44 6.40
CA LEU A 34 0.28 0.53 7.51
C LEU A 34 -0.99 1.29 7.88
N PHE A 35 -1.92 1.48 6.94
CA PHE A 35 -3.19 2.18 7.17
C PHE A 35 -4.39 1.25 7.34
N HIS A 36 -4.23 -0.05 7.10
CA HIS A 36 -5.26 -1.05 7.40
C HIS A 36 -5.30 -1.38 8.89
N GLN A 37 -4.12 -1.58 9.50
CA GLN A 37 -3.97 -1.90 10.91
C GLN A 37 -2.63 -1.40 11.44
N PRO A 38 -2.49 -1.22 12.76
CA PRO A 38 -1.20 -0.84 13.33
C PRO A 38 -0.14 -1.90 13.01
N PRO A 39 1.11 -1.47 12.70
CA PRO A 39 2.17 -2.40 12.36
C PRO A 39 2.54 -3.29 13.55
N ASP A 40 2.72 -4.57 13.29
CA ASP A 40 3.29 -5.52 14.24
C ASP A 40 4.82 -5.36 14.32
N GLN A 41 5.44 -6.04 15.32
CA GLN A 41 6.88 -5.95 15.52
C GLN A 41 7.65 -6.53 14.34
N GLU A 42 7.12 -7.55 13.67
CA GLU A 42 7.78 -8.18 12.52
C GLU A 42 7.88 -7.20 11.35
N LEU A 43 6.82 -6.46 11.04
CA LEU A 43 6.85 -5.42 10.00
C LEU A 43 7.82 -4.28 10.36
N LEU A 44 7.83 -3.86 11.62
CA LEU A 44 8.77 -2.82 12.08
C LEU A 44 10.22 -3.28 11.97
N ASP A 45 10.51 -4.52 12.31
CA ASP A 45 11.84 -5.11 12.18
C ASP A 45 12.27 -5.21 10.70
N GLN A 46 11.35 -5.56 9.79
CA GLN A 46 11.60 -5.55 8.34
C GLN A 46 11.90 -4.15 7.82
N ILE A 47 11.11 -3.14 8.23
CA ILE A 47 11.36 -1.74 7.87
C ILE A 47 12.72 -1.29 8.44
N ALA A 48 13.00 -1.56 9.69
CA ALA A 48 14.26 -1.20 10.35
C ALA A 48 15.48 -1.83 9.67
N ALA A 49 15.36 -3.04 9.16
CA ALA A 49 16.43 -3.77 8.46
C ALA A 49 16.61 -3.33 7.00
N SER A 50 15.68 -2.55 6.41
CA SER A 50 15.73 -2.15 5.01
C SER A 50 16.93 -1.23 4.68
N ILE A 51 17.44 -0.51 5.67
CA ILE A 51 18.68 0.27 5.58
C ILE A 51 19.64 -0.24 6.64
N PRO A 52 20.79 -0.84 6.25
CA PRO A 52 21.82 -1.29 7.18
C PRO A 52 22.36 -0.16 8.06
N GLU A 53 22.80 -0.49 9.28
CA GLU A 53 23.39 0.48 10.20
C GLU A 53 24.61 1.18 9.57
N GLY A 54 24.66 2.50 9.69
CA GLY A 54 25.74 3.32 9.15
C GLY A 54 25.67 3.57 7.64
N GLN A 55 24.58 3.19 6.98
CA GLN A 55 24.30 3.57 5.60
C GLN A 55 23.11 4.53 5.57
N GLU A 56 23.29 5.66 4.93
CA GLU A 56 22.18 6.52 4.51
C GLU A 56 21.62 6.02 3.17
N SER A 57 20.37 6.36 2.87
CA SER A 57 19.79 6.02 1.59
C SER A 57 20.67 6.55 0.45
N ARG A 58 21.11 5.66 -0.44
CA ARG A 58 22.13 5.97 -1.48
C ARG A 58 21.66 6.87 -2.61
N VAL A 59 20.40 7.27 -2.60
CA VAL A 59 19.83 8.15 -3.64
C VAL A 59 19.93 9.57 -3.13
N ASP A 60 21.07 10.20 -3.42
CA ASP A 60 21.34 11.60 -3.09
C ASP A 60 20.15 12.50 -3.48
N ASP A 61 19.62 13.23 -2.49
CA ASP A 61 18.60 14.28 -2.61
C ASP A 61 17.19 13.89 -3.10
N ALA A 62 16.88 12.63 -3.34
CA ALA A 62 15.50 12.23 -3.66
C ALA A 62 14.57 12.45 -2.43
N PRO A 63 13.49 13.23 -2.55
CA PRO A 63 12.60 13.50 -1.42
C PRO A 63 12.08 12.23 -0.74
N LEU A 64 11.79 11.19 -1.52
CA LEU A 64 11.31 9.89 -1.03
C LEU A 64 12.36 9.18 -0.18
N ALA A 65 13.64 9.26 -0.54
CA ALA A 65 14.72 8.65 0.22
C ALA A 65 14.82 9.25 1.63
N LYS A 66 14.77 10.57 1.74
CA LYS A 66 14.79 11.27 3.06
C LYS A 66 13.59 10.90 3.93
N VAL A 67 12.41 10.78 3.33
CA VAL A 67 11.20 10.31 4.06
C VAL A 67 11.40 8.88 4.52
N TRP A 68 11.96 8.01 3.66
CA TRP A 68 12.20 6.62 4.02
C TRP A 68 13.20 6.49 5.17
N ASP A 69 14.29 7.25 5.16
CA ASP A 69 15.27 7.29 6.27
C ASP A 69 14.58 7.65 7.60
N SER A 70 13.66 8.63 7.57
CA SER A 70 12.87 9.00 8.75
C SER A 70 11.93 7.89 9.22
N VAL A 71 11.28 7.16 8.30
CA VAL A 71 10.42 6.03 8.63
C VAL A 71 11.24 4.91 9.29
N VAL A 72 12.42 4.59 8.73
CA VAL A 72 13.34 3.58 9.28
C VAL A 72 13.83 3.98 10.66
N GLU A 73 14.19 5.24 10.87
CA GLU A 73 14.61 5.76 12.17
C GLU A 73 13.50 5.62 13.22
N VAL A 74 12.27 5.98 12.87
CA VAL A 74 11.11 5.85 13.78
C VAL A 74 10.82 4.38 14.07
N ALA A 75 10.92 3.49 13.08
CA ALA A 75 10.73 2.05 13.28
C ALA A 75 11.79 1.44 14.21
N LYS A 76 13.05 1.87 14.09
CA LYS A 76 14.15 1.42 14.99
C LYS A 76 13.97 1.88 16.43
N ASN A 77 13.42 3.04 16.66
CA ASN A 77 13.39 3.70 17.96
C ASN A 77 12.09 3.51 18.74
N ASN A 78 11.04 2.93 18.13
CA ASN A 78 9.74 2.79 18.76
C ASN A 78 9.22 1.34 18.69
N PRO A 79 8.80 0.77 19.81
CA PRO A 79 8.19 -0.57 19.84
C PRO A 79 6.79 -0.56 19.20
N ALA A 80 6.31 -1.71 18.74
CA ALA A 80 4.98 -1.86 18.12
C ALA A 80 3.85 -1.28 19.00
N LYS A 81 3.97 -1.36 20.32
CA LYS A 81 2.99 -0.77 21.23
C LYS A 81 2.81 0.74 21.04
N ALA A 82 3.90 1.49 20.82
CA ALA A 82 3.82 2.93 20.59
C ALA A 82 3.10 3.25 19.26
N TRP A 83 3.33 2.42 18.24
CA TRP A 83 2.62 2.53 16.96
C TRP A 83 1.13 2.21 17.09
N HIS A 84 0.76 1.21 17.88
CA HIS A 84 -0.64 0.90 18.20
C HIS A 84 -1.35 2.09 18.88
N GLU A 85 -0.73 2.64 19.92
CA GLU A 85 -1.29 3.79 20.64
C GLU A 85 -1.45 5.02 19.75
N GLU A 86 -0.51 5.25 18.84
CA GLU A 86 -0.58 6.36 17.87
C GLU A 86 -1.64 6.11 16.79
N PHE A 87 -1.74 4.87 16.30
CA PHE A 87 -2.77 4.46 15.33
C PHE A 87 -4.17 4.64 15.92
N ASP A 88 -4.39 4.10 17.12
CA ASP A 88 -5.69 4.21 17.81
C ASP A 88 -6.06 5.67 18.05
N ARG A 89 -5.11 6.49 18.49
CA ARG A 89 -5.33 7.91 18.76
C ARG A 89 -5.77 8.68 17.52
N ASN A 90 -5.23 8.36 16.35
CA ASN A 90 -5.49 9.13 15.14
C ASN A 90 -6.61 8.56 14.29
N PHE A 91 -6.73 7.24 14.18
CA PHE A 91 -7.62 6.58 13.23
C PHE A 91 -8.78 5.83 13.88
N ILE A 92 -8.61 5.37 15.16
CA ILE A 92 -9.64 4.63 15.89
C ILE A 92 -10.10 5.48 17.08
N SER A 93 -11.30 5.97 17.07
CA SER A 93 -11.83 6.80 18.17
C SER A 93 -13.27 6.41 18.50
N VAL A 94 -13.61 6.49 19.79
CA VAL A 94 -15.02 6.47 20.20
C VAL A 94 -15.64 7.81 19.80
N GLY A 95 -16.23 7.87 18.63
CA GLY A 95 -16.76 9.07 18.01
C GLY A 95 -16.03 9.38 16.68
N ARG A 96 -15.64 10.65 16.49
CA ARG A 96 -14.93 11.06 15.29
C ARG A 96 -13.41 10.93 15.48
N PRO A 97 -12.70 10.13 14.66
CA PRO A 97 -11.25 10.05 14.70
C PRO A 97 -10.61 11.39 14.28
N ASN A 98 -9.34 11.59 14.66
CA ASN A 98 -8.59 12.79 14.27
C ASN A 98 -8.41 12.86 12.74
N VAL A 99 -8.17 11.69 12.12
CA VAL A 99 -8.00 11.56 10.67
C VAL A 99 -8.97 10.49 10.17
N ILE A 100 -9.76 10.83 9.16
CA ILE A 100 -10.65 9.91 8.47
C ILE A 100 -9.91 9.38 7.24
N LEU A 101 -9.85 8.06 7.08
CA LEU A 101 -9.08 7.44 5.99
C LEU A 101 -9.93 7.15 4.72
N ASN A 102 -11.17 7.66 4.66
CA ASN A 102 -12.10 7.44 3.56
C ASN A 102 -12.17 8.66 2.63
N GLY A 103 -11.96 8.42 1.33
CA GLY A 103 -11.96 9.45 0.31
C GLY A 103 -13.29 10.20 0.18
N SER A 104 -14.43 9.50 0.33
CA SER A 104 -15.76 10.09 0.25
C SER A 104 -15.97 11.24 1.26
N PHE A 105 -15.37 11.13 2.46
CA PHE A 105 -15.44 12.19 3.45
C PHE A 105 -14.83 13.51 2.95
N TYR A 106 -13.65 13.44 2.33
CA TYR A 106 -12.96 14.63 1.83
C TYR A 106 -13.58 15.20 0.55
N MET A 107 -14.23 14.35 -0.26
CA MET A 107 -14.84 14.76 -1.52
C MET A 107 -16.27 15.28 -1.36
N ALA A 108 -17.04 14.70 -0.44
CA ALA A 108 -18.47 15.00 -0.26
C ALA A 108 -18.82 15.54 1.15
N GLY A 109 -17.88 15.55 2.08
CA GLY A 109 -18.07 15.96 3.47
C GLY A 109 -18.68 14.89 4.39
N HIS A 110 -19.10 13.76 3.85
CA HIS A 110 -19.73 12.64 4.56
C HIS A 110 -19.19 11.31 4.06
N LEU A 111 -19.29 10.27 4.92
CA LEU A 111 -18.98 8.88 4.54
C LEU A 111 -20.09 8.30 3.67
N ASN A 112 -19.75 7.28 2.88
CA ASN A 112 -20.70 6.48 2.07
C ASN A 112 -21.53 7.28 1.05
N GLU A 113 -20.98 8.39 0.57
CA GLU A 113 -21.64 9.26 -0.39
C GLU A 113 -21.29 8.88 -1.86
N LYS A 114 -21.75 9.68 -2.79
CA LYS A 114 -21.57 9.48 -4.24
C LYS A 114 -20.15 9.06 -4.66
N PRO A 115 -19.06 9.59 -4.10
CA PRO A 115 -17.70 9.17 -4.48
C PRO A 115 -17.46 7.67 -4.26
N LEU A 116 -17.99 7.07 -3.19
CA LEU A 116 -17.89 5.63 -2.96
C LEU A 116 -18.64 4.82 -4.04
N VAL A 117 -19.82 5.29 -4.45
CA VAL A 117 -20.57 4.66 -5.54
C VAL A 117 -19.80 4.70 -6.86
N ASP A 118 -19.15 5.83 -7.14
CA ASP A 118 -18.36 6.00 -8.36
C ASP A 118 -17.10 5.09 -8.36
N ILE A 119 -16.44 4.92 -7.20
CA ILE A 119 -15.34 3.95 -7.03
C ILE A 119 -15.84 2.52 -7.26
N ARG A 120 -16.94 2.11 -6.64
CA ARG A 120 -17.53 0.76 -6.84
C ARG A 120 -17.81 0.47 -8.30
N ARG A 121 -18.39 1.40 -9.03
CA ARG A 121 -18.63 1.25 -10.48
C ARG A 121 -17.34 1.08 -11.26
N SER A 122 -16.30 1.83 -10.89
CA SER A 122 -14.99 1.70 -11.53
C SER A 122 -14.38 0.33 -11.27
N LEU A 123 -14.40 -0.15 -10.02
CA LEU A 123 -13.91 -1.46 -9.65
C LEU A 123 -14.67 -2.58 -10.38
N ASP A 124 -16.00 -2.50 -10.40
CA ASP A 124 -16.86 -3.45 -11.13
C ASP A 124 -16.50 -3.52 -12.61
N SER A 125 -16.14 -2.39 -13.24
CA SER A 125 -15.73 -2.36 -14.66
C SER A 125 -14.42 -3.10 -14.92
N PHE A 126 -13.58 -3.28 -13.89
CA PHE A 126 -12.35 -4.09 -13.92
C PHE A 126 -12.54 -5.50 -13.38
N GLY A 127 -13.76 -5.87 -12.98
CA GLY A 127 -14.05 -7.16 -12.38
C GLY A 127 -13.51 -7.32 -10.94
N LEU A 128 -13.25 -6.22 -10.26
CA LEU A 128 -12.75 -6.19 -8.89
C LEU A 128 -13.93 -6.04 -7.92
N VAL A 129 -13.96 -6.88 -6.90
CA VAL A 129 -15.00 -6.87 -5.84
C VAL A 129 -14.29 -6.98 -4.49
N SER A 130 -14.78 -6.27 -3.49
CA SER A 130 -14.29 -6.43 -2.11
C SER A 130 -14.56 -7.86 -1.61
N ALA A 131 -13.59 -8.44 -0.90
CA ALA A 131 -13.79 -9.71 -0.22
C ALA A 131 -14.82 -9.55 0.93
N GLU A 132 -15.58 -10.61 1.21
CA GLU A 132 -16.65 -10.57 2.23
C GLU A 132 -16.12 -10.30 3.66
N GLU A 133 -14.84 -10.63 3.92
CA GLU A 133 -14.22 -10.45 5.23
C GLU A 133 -13.70 -9.03 5.46
N VAL A 134 -13.66 -8.18 4.42
CA VAL A 134 -13.16 -6.80 4.52
C VAL A 134 -14.26 -5.90 5.06
N THR A 135 -13.98 -5.22 6.16
CA THR A 135 -14.92 -4.33 6.85
C THR A 135 -14.86 -2.89 6.36
N GLU A 136 -13.73 -2.48 5.81
CA GLU A 136 -13.51 -1.15 5.26
C GLU A 136 -14.22 -1.01 3.91
N THR A 137 -14.67 0.22 3.64
CA THR A 137 -15.25 0.54 2.34
C THR A 137 -14.16 0.75 1.28
N GLU A 138 -14.52 0.59 0.01
CA GLU A 138 -13.59 0.61 -1.14
C GLU A 138 -12.89 1.97 -1.32
N ASP A 139 -13.39 3.03 -0.68
CA ASP A 139 -12.77 4.36 -0.66
C ASP A 139 -11.82 4.59 0.52
N HIS A 140 -11.60 3.56 1.36
CA HIS A 140 -10.60 3.61 2.41
C HIS A 140 -9.19 3.63 1.80
N LEU A 141 -8.27 4.40 2.40
CA LEU A 141 -6.90 4.58 1.88
C LEU A 141 -6.19 3.25 1.64
N SER A 142 -6.31 2.29 2.56
CA SER A 142 -5.70 0.97 2.39
C SER A 142 -6.28 0.22 1.19
N ALA A 143 -7.61 0.24 1.00
CA ALA A 143 -8.27 -0.41 -0.13
C ALA A 143 -7.85 0.22 -1.47
N LEU A 144 -7.78 1.55 -1.54
CA LEU A 144 -7.30 2.25 -2.73
C LEU A 144 -5.84 1.90 -3.07
N CYS A 145 -4.98 1.79 -2.05
CA CYS A 145 -3.58 1.37 -2.25
C CYS A 145 -3.47 -0.08 -2.72
N GLU A 146 -4.31 -1.00 -2.22
CA GLU A 146 -4.35 -2.38 -2.72
C GLU A 146 -4.77 -2.45 -4.21
N VAL A 147 -5.71 -1.62 -4.63
CA VAL A 147 -6.12 -1.55 -6.05
C VAL A 147 -5.01 -0.97 -6.93
N MET A 148 -4.18 -0.06 -6.40
CA MET A 148 -3.07 0.57 -7.11
C MET A 148 -1.80 -0.30 -7.16
N ARG A 149 -1.78 -1.37 -6.38
CA ARG A 149 -0.67 -2.33 -6.31
C ARG A 149 -0.65 -3.27 -7.51
#